data_69ca3f4e29146b58f8a1a92fd26050db
#
_entry.id   69ca3f4e29146b58f8a1a92fd26050db
#
_cell.length_a   1.000
_cell.length_b   1.000
_cell.length_c   1.000
_cell.angle_alpha   90.00
_cell.angle_beta   90.00
_cell.angle_gamma   90.00
#
_symmetry.space_group_name_H-M   'P 1'
#
loop_
_entity.id
_entity.type
_entity.pdbx_description
1 polymer ?
#
loop_
_entity_poly.entity_id
_entity_poly.type
_entity_poly.pdbx_seq_one_letter_code
_entity_poly.pdbx_strand_id
1 'polypeptide(L)'
;PPLQPVFQLVHALAQHGNERMSQGLVAQLGLTSLDLALSQKPAATRNLLMTAVGAGAQVGVLLPFSRKHESEADEIGLYLMAMAGYNPMEAAPFWDRMTKSGGGSRPPEFLSTHPDPTKRSQTLKSLVPKAQAYARRYPVPNSSKKKK
;
A
#
# COMPACT_ATOMS: atom_id res chain seq x y z
N PRO A 1 4.25 -19.18 -9.88
CA PRO A 1 2.90 -18.59 -9.81
C PRO A 1 3.00 -17.07 -9.71
N PRO A 2 2.09 -16.34 -10.38
CA PRO A 2 2.13 -14.88 -10.33
C PRO A 2 1.82 -14.40 -8.92
N LEU A 3 2.70 -13.59 -8.33
CA LEU A 3 2.51 -12.99 -6.99
C LEU A 3 1.53 -11.80 -7.03
N GLN A 4 1.34 -11.20 -8.20
CA GLN A 4 0.50 -10.03 -8.38
C GLN A 4 -0.98 -10.22 -7.97
N PRO A 5 -1.65 -11.36 -8.30
CA PRO A 5 -3.00 -11.63 -7.81
C PRO A 5 -3.08 -11.76 -6.28
N VAL A 6 -2.03 -12.26 -5.64
CA VAL A 6 -1.98 -12.37 -4.17
C VAL A 6 -2.00 -10.99 -3.51
N PHE A 7 -1.24 -10.03 -4.05
CA PHE A 7 -1.25 -8.66 -3.54
C PHE A 7 -2.63 -7.99 -3.71
N GLN A 8 -3.28 -8.17 -4.85
CA GLN A 8 -4.61 -7.63 -5.08
C GLN A 8 -5.64 -8.23 -4.11
N LEU A 9 -5.56 -9.54 -3.87
CA LEU A 9 -6.44 -10.22 -2.92
C LEU A 9 -6.22 -9.72 -1.49
N VAL A 10 -4.96 -9.49 -1.09
CA VAL A 10 -4.63 -8.98 0.25
C VAL A 10 -5.19 -7.58 0.46
N HIS A 11 -5.08 -6.68 -0.54
CA HIS A 11 -5.69 -5.36 -0.46
C HIS A 11 -7.22 -5.43 -0.30
N ALA A 12 -7.87 -6.37 -0.99
CA ALA A 12 -9.31 -6.59 -0.87
C ALA A 12 -9.69 -7.13 0.51
N LEU A 13 -8.97 -8.13 1.01
CA LEU A 13 -9.22 -8.73 2.33
C LEU A 13 -8.97 -7.76 3.49
N ALA A 14 -7.95 -6.92 3.40
CA ALA A 14 -7.65 -5.89 4.38
C ALA A 14 -8.57 -4.66 4.28
N GLN A 15 -9.54 -4.66 3.33
CA GLN A 15 -10.52 -3.57 3.12
C GLN A 15 -9.89 -2.18 2.87
N HIS A 16 -8.66 -2.15 2.37
CA HIS A 16 -7.95 -0.90 2.10
C HIS A 16 -8.70 0.01 1.11
N GLY A 17 -9.50 -0.57 0.19
CA GLY A 17 -10.36 0.18 -0.71
C GLY A 17 -11.42 1.00 0.02
N ASN A 18 -12.12 0.38 0.98
CA ASN A 18 -13.15 1.03 1.78
C ASN A 18 -12.55 2.14 2.67
N GLU A 19 -11.38 1.87 3.26
CA GLU A 19 -10.69 2.84 4.11
C GLU A 19 -10.23 4.06 3.29
N ARG A 20 -9.67 3.85 2.09
CA ARG A 20 -9.31 4.94 1.17
C ARG A 20 -10.52 5.77 0.74
N MET A 21 -11.66 5.12 0.44
CA MET A 21 -12.89 5.82 0.10
C MET A 21 -13.38 6.69 1.25
N SER A 22 -13.38 6.16 2.48
CA SER A 22 -13.79 6.90 3.68
C SER A 22 -12.88 8.10 3.93
N GLN A 23 -11.58 7.93 3.82
CA GLN A 23 -10.60 9.03 3.96
C GLN A 23 -10.79 10.09 2.87
N GLY A 24 -11.04 9.68 1.63
CA GLY A 24 -11.32 10.58 0.51
C GLY A 24 -12.59 11.40 0.76
N LEU A 25 -13.66 10.76 1.24
CA LEU A 25 -14.93 11.44 1.60
C LEU A 25 -14.74 12.45 2.73
N VAL A 26 -14.04 12.10 3.79
CA VAL A 26 -13.75 13.01 4.90
C VAL A 26 -12.93 14.20 4.44
N ALA A 27 -11.91 13.98 3.61
CA ALA A 27 -11.11 15.06 3.04
C ALA A 27 -11.95 15.97 2.14
N GLN A 28 -12.83 15.41 1.32
CA GLN A 28 -13.70 16.17 0.42
C GLN A 28 -14.74 16.98 1.21
N LEU A 29 -15.37 16.39 2.22
CA LEU A 29 -16.30 17.11 3.10
C LEU A 29 -15.61 18.25 3.84
N GLY A 30 -14.39 18.04 4.32
CA GLY A 30 -13.58 19.07 4.95
C GLY A 30 -13.27 20.23 4.00
N LEU A 31 -12.86 19.93 2.76
CA LEU A 31 -12.62 20.95 1.73
C LEU A 31 -13.90 21.71 1.35
N THR A 32 -15.02 21.01 1.18
CA THR A 32 -16.30 21.64 0.87
C THR A 32 -16.75 22.58 2.00
N SER A 33 -16.61 22.16 3.25
CA SER A 33 -16.94 22.97 4.43
C SER A 33 -16.04 24.21 4.53
N LEU A 34 -14.75 24.05 4.24
CA LEU A 34 -13.81 25.17 4.19
C LEU A 34 -14.17 26.15 3.06
N ASP A 35 -14.48 25.63 1.88
CA ASP A 35 -14.88 26.45 0.73
C ASP A 35 -16.12 27.31 1.04
N LEU A 36 -17.11 26.71 1.69
CA LEU A 36 -18.30 27.42 2.16
C LEU A 36 -17.95 28.50 3.21
N ALA A 37 -17.09 28.17 4.19
CA ALA A 37 -16.63 29.14 5.20
C ALA A 37 -15.85 30.30 4.60
N LEU A 38 -15.15 30.07 3.49
CA LEU A 38 -14.39 31.08 2.74
C LEU A 38 -15.20 31.79 1.65
N SER A 39 -16.48 31.47 1.49
CA SER A 39 -17.32 32.02 0.39
C SER A 39 -17.41 33.56 0.36
N GLN A 40 -17.28 34.22 1.52
CA GLN A 40 -17.27 35.67 1.66
C GLN A 40 -15.88 36.33 1.51
N LYS A 41 -14.83 35.54 1.30
CA LYS A 41 -13.46 36.07 1.10
C LYS A 41 -13.20 36.38 -0.38
N PRO A 42 -12.27 37.29 -0.69
CA PRO A 42 -11.85 37.55 -2.07
C PRO A 42 -11.40 36.25 -2.76
N ALA A 43 -11.75 36.09 -4.04
CA ALA A 43 -11.48 34.89 -4.82
C ALA A 43 -10.02 34.47 -4.79
N ALA A 44 -9.07 35.41 -4.87
CA ALA A 44 -7.64 35.13 -4.82
C ALA A 44 -7.24 34.48 -3.47
N THR A 45 -7.73 35.00 -2.34
CA THR A 45 -7.47 34.46 -1.01
C THR A 45 -8.11 33.07 -0.85
N ARG A 46 -9.35 32.90 -1.30
CA ARG A 46 -10.06 31.61 -1.27
C ARG A 46 -9.30 30.55 -2.07
N ASN A 47 -8.91 30.84 -3.30
CA ASN A 47 -8.18 29.93 -4.16
C ASN A 47 -6.81 29.53 -3.57
N LEU A 48 -6.08 30.49 -3.00
CA LEU A 48 -4.80 30.22 -2.36
C LEU A 48 -4.96 29.27 -1.15
N LEU A 49 -5.93 29.54 -0.28
CA LEU A 49 -6.20 28.71 0.91
C LEU A 49 -6.68 27.31 0.53
N MET A 50 -7.61 27.21 -0.42
CA MET A 50 -8.11 25.91 -0.90
C MET A 50 -6.99 25.07 -1.51
N THR A 51 -6.12 25.67 -2.31
CA THR A 51 -4.95 24.97 -2.89
C THR A 51 -3.98 24.51 -1.81
N ALA A 52 -3.65 25.36 -0.85
CA ALA A 52 -2.72 25.04 0.23
C ALA A 52 -3.27 23.92 1.14
N VAL A 53 -4.54 23.97 1.51
CA VAL A 53 -5.18 22.95 2.35
C VAL A 53 -5.35 21.64 1.58
N GLY A 54 -5.74 21.68 0.31
CA GLY A 54 -5.84 20.49 -0.54
C GLY A 54 -4.50 19.78 -0.70
N ALA A 55 -3.43 20.53 -0.99
CA ALA A 55 -2.08 19.98 -1.06
C ALA A 55 -1.62 19.41 0.30
N GLY A 56 -1.91 20.12 1.39
CA GLY A 56 -1.59 19.66 2.75
C GLY A 56 -2.31 18.36 3.12
N ALA A 57 -3.58 18.23 2.78
CA ALA A 57 -4.35 17.00 3.00
C ALA A 57 -3.79 15.82 2.18
N GLN A 58 -3.41 16.08 0.92
CA GLN A 58 -2.81 15.06 0.06
C GLN A 58 -1.49 14.54 0.65
N VAL A 59 -0.58 15.43 1.00
CA VAL A 59 0.78 15.06 1.46
C VAL A 59 0.78 14.60 2.91
N GLY A 60 0.04 15.28 3.79
CA GLY A 60 0.08 15.03 5.24
C GLY A 60 -0.81 13.88 5.69
N VAL A 61 -1.86 13.54 4.93
CA VAL A 61 -2.83 12.51 5.33
C VAL A 61 -2.88 11.36 4.34
N LEU A 62 -3.27 11.61 3.09
CA LEU A 62 -3.57 10.53 2.15
C LEU A 62 -2.34 9.70 1.76
N LEU A 63 -1.18 10.32 1.53
CA LEU A 63 0.03 9.60 1.17
C LEU A 63 0.60 8.72 2.28
N PRO A 64 0.71 9.18 3.55
CA PRO A 64 1.14 8.31 4.64
C PRO A 64 0.24 7.09 4.84
N PHE A 65 -1.08 7.26 4.76
CA PHE A 65 -2.02 6.13 4.84
C PHE A 65 -1.84 5.14 3.69
N SER A 66 -1.68 5.63 2.46
CA SER A 66 -1.42 4.77 1.31
C SER A 66 -0.17 3.90 1.51
N ARG A 67 0.93 4.49 1.99
CA ARG A 67 2.18 3.75 2.28
C ARG A 67 2.02 2.72 3.38
N LYS A 68 1.22 3.02 4.41
CA LYS A 68 0.90 2.08 5.47
C LYS A 68 0.14 0.87 4.92
N HIS A 69 -0.88 1.07 4.10
CA HIS A 69 -1.66 0.00 3.47
C HIS A 69 -0.79 -0.91 2.60
N GLU A 70 0.14 -0.35 1.83
CA GLU A 70 1.09 -1.13 1.03
C GLU A 70 1.98 -2.01 1.92
N SER A 71 2.50 -1.46 3.01
CA SER A 71 3.35 -2.21 3.94
C SER A 71 2.58 -3.33 4.66
N GLU A 72 1.33 -3.09 5.03
CA GLU A 72 0.45 -4.09 5.63
C GLU A 72 0.10 -5.19 4.64
N ALA A 73 -0.21 -4.84 3.39
CA ALA A 73 -0.46 -5.81 2.33
C ALA A 73 0.76 -6.68 2.04
N ASP A 74 1.97 -6.10 2.07
CA ASP A 74 3.22 -6.83 1.92
C ASP A 74 3.42 -7.85 3.05
N GLU A 75 3.20 -7.45 4.30
CA GLU A 75 3.34 -8.33 5.47
C GLU A 75 2.32 -9.47 5.43
N ILE A 76 1.04 -9.18 5.22
CA ILE A 76 -0.03 -10.19 5.11
C ILE A 76 0.25 -11.13 3.94
N GLY A 77 0.64 -10.59 2.79
CA GLY A 77 0.99 -11.37 1.61
C GLY A 77 2.12 -12.36 1.86
N LEU A 78 3.13 -11.94 2.64
CA LEU A 78 4.24 -12.79 3.02
C LEU A 78 3.82 -13.95 3.91
N TYR A 79 2.90 -13.70 4.88
CA TYR A 79 2.33 -14.75 5.71
C TYR A 79 1.50 -15.74 4.90
N LEU A 80 0.65 -15.27 4.02
CA LEU A 80 -0.16 -16.12 3.16
C LEU A 80 0.70 -16.99 2.24
N MET A 81 1.78 -16.44 1.68
CA MET A 81 2.75 -17.22 0.91
C MET A 81 3.34 -18.36 1.72
N ALA A 82 3.84 -18.06 2.92
CA ALA A 82 4.45 -19.05 3.81
C ALA A 82 3.44 -20.13 4.24
N MET A 83 2.22 -19.76 4.60
CA MET A 83 1.14 -20.69 4.95
C MET A 83 0.72 -21.57 3.78
N ALA A 84 0.71 -21.05 2.56
CA ALA A 84 0.42 -21.81 1.34
C ALA A 84 1.58 -22.72 0.89
N GLY A 85 2.70 -22.76 1.63
CA GLY A 85 3.85 -23.60 1.34
C GLY A 85 4.81 -23.04 0.28
N TYR A 86 4.65 -21.78 -0.10
CA TYR A 86 5.61 -21.08 -0.95
C TYR A 86 6.78 -20.57 -0.11
N ASN A 87 7.95 -20.43 -0.76
CA ASN A 87 9.13 -19.87 -0.11
C ASN A 87 8.99 -18.34 0.04
N PRO A 88 8.81 -17.81 1.26
CA PRO A 88 8.64 -16.36 1.43
C PRO A 88 9.90 -15.54 1.11
N MET A 89 11.06 -16.18 1.00
CA MET A 89 12.31 -15.52 0.56
C MET A 89 12.22 -15.01 -0.89
N GLU A 90 11.34 -15.58 -1.72
CA GLU A 90 11.16 -15.16 -3.11
C GLU A 90 10.40 -13.81 -3.27
N ALA A 91 9.76 -13.32 -2.22
CA ALA A 91 9.03 -12.06 -2.27
C ALA A 91 9.95 -10.86 -2.56
N ALA A 92 11.09 -10.78 -1.90
CA ALA A 92 12.02 -9.68 -2.08
C ALA A 92 12.68 -9.67 -3.47
N PRO A 93 13.24 -10.78 -3.99
CA PRO A 93 13.71 -10.85 -5.37
C PRO A 93 12.65 -10.55 -6.43
N PHE A 94 11.38 -10.84 -6.15
CA PHE A 94 10.27 -10.46 -7.03
C PHE A 94 10.18 -8.93 -7.16
N TRP A 95 10.22 -8.19 -6.06
CA TRP A 95 10.22 -6.72 -6.07
C TRP A 95 11.46 -6.15 -6.75
N ASP A 96 12.63 -6.75 -6.53
CA ASP A 96 13.87 -6.34 -7.17
C ASP A 96 13.77 -6.51 -8.71
N ARG A 97 13.19 -7.63 -9.20
CA ARG A 97 12.95 -7.86 -10.63
C ARG A 97 11.94 -6.87 -11.20
N MET A 98 10.82 -6.65 -10.51
CA MET A 98 9.78 -5.71 -10.95
C MET A 98 10.32 -4.29 -11.06
N THR A 99 11.21 -3.90 -10.16
CA THR A 99 11.89 -2.60 -10.20
C THR A 99 12.77 -2.45 -11.44
N LYS A 100 13.51 -3.51 -11.79
CA LYS A 100 14.40 -3.53 -12.97
C LYS A 100 13.62 -3.59 -14.29
N SER A 101 12.52 -4.33 -14.33
CA SER A 101 11.68 -4.48 -15.53
C SER A 101 10.86 -3.25 -15.87
N GLY A 102 10.59 -2.39 -14.91
CA GLY A 102 9.80 -1.15 -15.08
C GLY A 102 10.52 -0.01 -15.82
N GLY A 103 11.69 -0.28 -16.43
CA GLY A 103 12.41 0.62 -17.35
C GLY A 103 12.51 2.06 -16.84
N GLY A 104 13.46 2.36 -15.98
CA GLY A 104 14.10 3.68 -15.74
C GLY A 104 13.27 4.96 -15.59
N SER A 105 12.03 5.00 -16.03
CA SER A 105 11.20 6.21 -16.05
C SER A 105 9.87 5.94 -15.36
N ARG A 106 9.90 5.96 -14.02
CA ARG A 106 8.65 5.95 -13.25
C ARG A 106 8.08 7.35 -13.20
N PRO A 107 6.77 7.54 -13.48
CA PRO A 107 6.14 8.83 -13.28
C PRO A 107 6.38 9.33 -11.86
N PRO A 108 6.65 10.63 -11.64
CA PRO A 108 6.80 11.21 -10.30
C PRO A 108 5.64 10.87 -9.35
N GLU A 109 4.43 10.74 -9.89
CA GLU A 109 3.22 10.34 -9.16
C GLU A 109 3.32 8.93 -8.56
N PHE A 110 3.93 7.97 -9.28
CA PHE A 110 4.14 6.62 -8.75
C PHE A 110 5.09 6.62 -7.55
N LEU A 111 6.17 7.41 -7.60
CA LEU A 111 7.12 7.54 -6.49
C LEU A 111 6.52 8.24 -5.26
N SER A 112 5.51 9.10 -5.46
CA SER A 112 4.83 9.80 -4.38
C SER A 112 3.78 8.94 -3.67
N THR A 113 3.14 8.01 -4.37
CA THR A 113 2.04 7.20 -3.84
C THR A 113 2.46 5.82 -3.32
N HIS A 114 3.58 5.28 -3.81
CA HIS A 114 4.06 3.96 -3.39
C HIS A 114 5.38 4.06 -2.61
N PRO A 115 5.60 3.20 -1.59
CA PRO A 115 6.88 3.10 -0.91
C PRO A 115 8.01 2.75 -1.89
N ASP A 116 9.22 3.25 -1.61
CA ASP A 116 10.41 2.91 -2.36
C ASP A 116 10.56 1.36 -2.44
N PRO A 117 10.63 0.78 -3.65
CA PRO A 117 10.75 -0.66 -3.83
C PRO A 117 11.96 -1.27 -3.14
N THR A 118 13.05 -0.51 -3.01
CA THR A 118 14.25 -0.96 -2.28
C THR A 118 13.96 -1.13 -0.81
N LYS A 119 13.24 -0.17 -0.21
CA LYS A 119 12.78 -0.27 1.19
C LYS A 119 11.79 -1.41 1.37
N ARG A 120 10.88 -1.62 0.43
CA ARG A 120 9.94 -2.76 0.43
C ARG A 120 10.68 -4.09 0.42
N SER A 121 11.65 -4.26 -0.49
CA SER A 121 12.48 -5.47 -0.57
C SER A 121 13.22 -5.74 0.75
N GLN A 122 13.81 -4.71 1.36
CA GLN A 122 14.49 -4.84 2.66
C GLN A 122 13.51 -5.22 3.80
N THR A 123 12.36 -4.58 3.86
CA THR A 123 11.31 -4.86 4.85
C THR A 123 10.82 -6.30 4.72
N LEU A 124 10.53 -6.75 3.51
CA LEU A 124 10.12 -8.13 3.24
C LEU A 124 11.18 -9.14 3.70
N LYS A 125 12.47 -8.88 3.40
CA LYS A 125 13.57 -9.74 3.88
C LYS A 125 13.59 -9.86 5.40
N SER A 126 13.37 -8.76 6.12
CA SER A 126 13.35 -8.76 7.59
C SER A 126 12.15 -9.51 8.19
N LEU A 127 11.03 -9.59 7.45
CA LEU A 127 9.79 -10.25 7.88
C LEU A 127 9.77 -11.77 7.58
N VAL A 128 10.66 -12.27 6.72
CA VAL A 128 10.69 -13.70 6.35
C VAL A 128 10.73 -14.65 7.57
N PRO A 129 11.61 -14.46 8.57
CA PRO A 129 11.66 -15.36 9.72
C PRO A 129 10.33 -15.40 10.50
N LYS A 130 9.66 -14.24 10.63
CA LYS A 130 8.36 -14.10 11.28
C LYS A 130 7.27 -14.83 10.50
N ALA A 131 7.23 -14.69 9.19
CA ALA A 131 6.30 -15.39 8.31
C ALA A 131 6.48 -16.92 8.36
N GLN A 132 7.71 -17.40 8.35
CA GLN A 132 8.02 -18.83 8.49
C GLN A 132 7.61 -19.38 9.86
N ALA A 133 7.85 -18.63 10.94
CA ALA A 133 7.43 -19.01 12.28
C ALA A 133 5.89 -19.07 12.38
N TYR A 134 5.20 -18.12 11.77
CA TYR A 134 3.74 -18.08 11.72
C TYR A 134 3.17 -19.30 10.96
N ALA A 135 3.72 -19.62 9.79
CA ALA A 135 3.28 -20.77 9.00
C ALA A 135 3.50 -22.11 9.73
N ARG A 136 4.59 -22.25 10.50
CA ARG A 136 4.81 -23.44 11.35
C ARG A 136 3.78 -23.55 12.47
N ARG A 137 3.36 -22.42 13.05
CA ARG A 137 2.38 -22.38 14.15
C ARG A 137 0.96 -22.66 13.67
N TYR A 138 0.64 -22.25 12.45
CA TYR A 138 -0.69 -22.36 11.84
C TYR A 138 -0.61 -23.06 10.47
N PRO A 139 -0.28 -24.37 10.46
CA PRO A 139 -0.19 -25.11 9.20
C PRO A 139 -1.55 -25.20 8.52
N VAL A 140 -1.61 -24.89 7.22
CA VAL A 140 -2.83 -25.09 6.43
C VAL A 140 -2.96 -26.61 6.16
N PRO A 141 -4.09 -27.24 6.52
CA PRO A 141 -4.34 -28.63 6.16
C PRO A 141 -4.26 -28.80 4.63
N ASN A 142 -3.45 -29.71 4.13
CA ASN A 142 -3.18 -30.03 2.71
C ASN A 142 -2.09 -29.27 1.96
N SER A 143 -1.28 -28.41 2.57
CA SER A 143 -0.13 -27.83 1.87
C SER A 143 0.98 -28.85 1.53
N SER A 144 0.98 -30.00 2.16
CA SER A 144 2.04 -31.03 2.04
C SER A 144 1.88 -32.01 0.86
N LYS A 145 0.84 -31.89 -0.01
CA LYS A 145 0.58 -32.86 -1.10
C LYS A 145 0.87 -32.33 -2.52
N LYS A 146 1.65 -31.28 -2.71
CA LYS A 146 2.16 -30.87 -4.04
C LYS A 146 3.69 -30.97 -4.12
N LYS A 147 4.24 -32.13 -3.73
CA LYS A 147 5.55 -32.58 -4.21
C LYS A 147 5.32 -33.80 -5.10
N LYS A 148 5.09 -33.59 -6.37
CA LYS A 148 5.46 -34.49 -7.47
C LYS A 148 5.59 -33.66 -8.74
#